data_4846e06010b8e26a328d63feee08e909
#
_entry.id   4846e06010b8e26a328d63feee08e909
#
_cell.length_a   1.000
_cell.length_b   1.000
_cell.length_c   1.000
_cell.angle_alpha   90.00
_cell.angle_beta   90.00
_cell.angle_gamma   90.00
#
_symmetry.space_group_name_H-M   'P 1'
#
loop_
_entity.id
_entity.type
_entity.pdbx_description
1 polymer ?
#
loop_
_entity_poly.entity_id
_entity_poly.type
_entity_poly.pdbx_seq_one_letter_code
_entity_poly.pdbx_strand_id
1 'polypeptide(L)'
;DGNVLFHMEKGAKGVLTASQISPGEENDLHIWVYGEKKALAWYQENPNYLRVFDQEAPEQVWKRGNGYVAAKSPSAARCTRTPTGHPEAFFEAFANNYCNFCDTIRARMAKKKPTALELDFPGVIDGVRGMKFINAVCDSSEQGNVWKKM
;
A
#
# COMPACT_ATOMS: atom_id res chain seq x y z
N ASP A 1 -20.27 1.00 -7.54
CA ASP A 1 -19.67 1.07 -6.20
C ASP A 1 -19.72 -0.28 -5.51
N GLY A 2 -18.92 -0.46 -4.49
CA GLY A 2 -18.89 -1.69 -3.71
C GLY A 2 -18.32 -1.47 -2.30
N ASN A 3 -18.87 -2.22 -1.35
CA ASN A 3 -18.39 -2.26 0.03
C ASN A 3 -18.07 -3.71 0.39
N VAL A 4 -16.87 -3.97 0.85
CA VAL A 4 -16.39 -5.31 1.12
C VAL A 4 -15.94 -5.42 2.57
N LEU A 5 -16.51 -6.34 3.31
CA LEU A 5 -15.97 -6.78 4.59
C LEU A 5 -15.03 -7.97 4.34
N PHE A 6 -13.85 -7.95 4.92
CA PHE A 6 -12.91 -9.07 4.77
C PHE A 6 -12.21 -9.46 6.06
N HIS A 7 -11.87 -10.74 6.15
CA HIS A 7 -11.03 -11.27 7.20
C HIS A 7 -9.72 -11.80 6.62
N MET A 8 -8.62 -11.47 7.27
CA MET A 8 -7.31 -12.03 6.96
C MET A 8 -7.11 -13.35 7.71
N GLU A 9 -6.30 -14.24 7.16
CA GLU A 9 -5.98 -15.55 7.73
C GLU A 9 -5.50 -15.47 9.19
N LYS A 10 -4.74 -14.43 9.54
CA LYS A 10 -4.21 -14.20 10.90
C LYS A 10 -5.13 -13.40 11.81
N GLY A 11 -6.41 -13.26 11.46
CA GLY A 11 -7.46 -12.67 12.31
C GLY A 11 -7.69 -11.17 12.12
N ALA A 12 -6.88 -10.45 11.36
CA ALA A 12 -7.17 -9.05 11.05
C ALA A 12 -8.46 -8.95 10.23
N LYS A 13 -9.21 -7.88 10.45
CA LYS A 13 -10.46 -7.58 9.75
C LYS A 13 -10.34 -6.25 9.05
N GLY A 14 -11.05 -6.08 7.95
CA GLY A 14 -11.04 -4.81 7.23
C GLY A 14 -12.32 -4.54 6.49
N VAL A 15 -12.43 -3.31 6.08
CA VAL A 15 -13.49 -2.79 5.20
C VAL A 15 -12.81 -2.14 4.01
N LEU A 16 -13.29 -2.41 2.82
CA LEU A 16 -12.89 -1.73 1.60
C LEU A 16 -14.13 -1.10 0.98
N THR A 17 -14.05 0.17 0.64
CA THR A 17 -15.05 0.88 -0.14
C THR A 17 -14.41 1.32 -1.46
N ALA A 18 -15.09 1.08 -2.56
CA ALA A 18 -14.69 1.55 -3.89
C ALA A 18 -15.92 2.11 -4.61
N SER A 19 -15.82 3.32 -5.15
CA SER A 19 -16.93 3.99 -5.84
C SER A 19 -16.44 4.77 -7.04
N GLN A 20 -17.24 4.80 -8.10
CA GLN A 20 -17.07 5.65 -9.28
C GLN A 20 -18.18 6.72 -9.37
N ILE A 21 -19.04 6.79 -8.35
CA ILE A 21 -20.23 7.63 -8.34
C ILE A 21 -20.32 8.53 -7.10
N SER A 22 -19.18 8.87 -6.51
CA SER A 22 -19.09 9.73 -5.31
C SER A 22 -18.62 11.14 -5.71
N PRO A 23 -19.50 12.08 -6.03
CA PRO A 23 -19.13 13.44 -6.41
C PRO A 23 -18.36 14.12 -5.25
N GLY A 24 -17.24 14.77 -5.58
CA GLY A 24 -16.38 15.41 -4.61
C GLY A 24 -15.19 14.56 -4.16
N GLU A 25 -15.25 13.25 -4.37
CA GLU A 25 -14.11 12.36 -4.25
C GLU A 25 -13.43 12.24 -5.61
N GLU A 26 -12.19 12.63 -5.73
CA GLU A 26 -11.47 12.52 -7.00
C GLU A 26 -10.86 11.12 -7.14
N ASN A 27 -9.58 10.91 -6.94
CA ASN A 27 -9.07 9.54 -6.88
C ASN A 27 -9.04 8.98 -5.45
N ASP A 28 -9.07 9.79 -4.48
CA ASP A 28 -9.17 9.60 -3.02
C ASP A 28 -8.79 8.21 -2.45
N LEU A 29 -7.70 7.64 -2.97
CA LEU A 29 -7.17 6.41 -2.40
C LEU A 29 -6.56 6.70 -1.04
N HIS A 30 -7.14 6.15 0.01
CA HIS A 30 -6.56 6.22 1.34
C HIS A 30 -6.59 4.88 2.05
N ILE A 31 -5.72 4.72 3.03
CA ILE A 31 -5.63 3.53 3.86
C ILE A 31 -5.48 3.89 5.32
N TRP A 32 -6.27 3.22 6.16
CA TRP A 32 -6.13 3.24 7.61
C TRP A 32 -5.75 1.85 8.10
N VAL A 33 -4.76 1.77 8.98
CA VAL A 33 -4.34 0.51 9.60
C VAL A 33 -4.36 0.69 11.11
N TYR A 34 -5.19 -0.09 11.78
CA TYR A 34 -5.33 -0.07 13.24
C TYR A 34 -4.61 -1.28 13.82
N GLY A 35 -3.52 -1.05 14.53
CA GLY A 35 -2.80 -2.07 15.30
C GLY A 35 -3.15 -1.99 16.78
N GLU A 36 -2.59 -2.89 17.57
CA GLU A 36 -2.82 -2.94 19.02
C GLU A 36 -2.26 -1.74 19.77
N LYS A 37 -1.18 -1.13 19.26
CA LYS A 37 -0.48 -0.03 19.93
C LYS A 37 -0.65 1.30 19.22
N LYS A 38 -0.68 1.29 17.91
CA LYS A 38 -0.70 2.49 17.07
C LYS A 38 -1.57 2.28 15.85
N ALA A 39 -2.08 3.39 15.31
CA ALA A 39 -2.73 3.38 14.01
C ALA A 39 -1.97 4.28 13.03
N LEU A 40 -2.14 3.99 11.76
CA LEU A 40 -1.54 4.72 10.64
C LEU A 40 -2.65 5.15 9.68
N ALA A 41 -2.50 6.35 9.11
CA ALA A 41 -3.34 6.79 8.00
C ALA A 41 -2.49 7.45 6.91
N TRP A 42 -2.76 7.07 5.66
CA TRP A 42 -2.10 7.63 4.50
C TRP A 42 -3.12 7.94 3.41
N TYR A 43 -2.88 9.02 2.68
CA TYR A 43 -3.75 9.55 1.64
C TYR A 43 -2.94 9.81 0.37
N GLN A 44 -3.38 9.27 -0.76
CA GLN A 44 -2.71 9.44 -2.04
C GLN A 44 -2.63 10.90 -2.49
N GLU A 45 -3.66 11.69 -2.23
CA GLU A 45 -3.70 13.10 -2.62
C GLU A 45 -2.79 14.01 -1.76
N ASN A 46 -2.27 13.46 -0.65
CA ASN A 46 -1.23 14.10 0.17
C ASN A 46 -0.13 13.08 0.55
N PRO A 47 0.58 12.51 -0.44
CA PRO A 47 1.34 11.26 -0.29
C PRO A 47 2.61 11.39 0.54
N ASN A 48 3.09 12.62 0.76
CA ASN A 48 4.35 12.87 1.47
C ASN A 48 4.23 12.83 2.99
N TYR A 49 3.03 12.56 3.52
CA TYR A 49 2.72 12.58 4.94
C TYR A 49 2.06 11.27 5.37
N LEU A 50 2.57 10.71 6.48
CA LEU A 50 1.97 9.57 7.17
C LEU A 50 1.52 10.04 8.55
N ARG A 51 0.23 9.93 8.84
CA ARG A 51 -0.30 10.20 10.17
C ARG A 51 -0.12 8.97 11.04
N VAL A 52 0.40 9.18 12.23
CA VAL A 52 0.67 8.13 13.22
C VAL A 52 -0.08 8.49 14.50
N PHE A 53 -0.96 7.61 14.91
CA PHE A 53 -1.78 7.78 16.11
C PHE A 53 -1.29 6.84 17.21
N ASP A 54 -1.19 7.37 18.41
CA ASP A 54 -0.81 6.63 19.60
C ASP A 54 -1.87 6.89 20.69
N GLN A 55 -2.23 5.89 21.48
CA GLN A 55 -3.23 6.08 22.55
C GLN A 55 -2.69 6.93 23.71
N GLU A 56 -1.39 6.94 23.92
CA GLU A 56 -0.74 7.57 25.06
C GLU A 56 0.04 8.85 24.68
N ALA A 57 -0.01 9.25 23.38
CA ALA A 57 0.75 10.41 22.90
C ALA A 57 -0.05 11.21 21.85
N PRO A 58 0.26 12.49 21.66
CA PRO A 58 -0.32 13.27 20.58
C PRO A 58 -0.07 12.64 19.19
N GLU A 59 -0.97 12.92 18.26
CA GLU A 59 -0.80 12.56 16.86
C GLU A 59 0.54 13.09 16.32
N GLN A 60 1.21 12.26 15.53
CA GLN A 60 2.43 12.62 14.83
C GLN A 60 2.18 12.61 13.33
N VAL A 61 2.80 13.57 12.62
CA VAL A 61 2.85 13.56 11.15
C VAL A 61 4.28 13.27 10.72
N TRP A 62 4.48 12.10 10.16
CA TRP A 62 5.77 11.69 9.63
C TRP A 62 5.89 12.13 8.18
N LYS A 63 6.97 12.83 7.88
CA LYS A 63 7.21 13.41 6.56
C LYS A 63 8.23 12.59 5.80
N ARG A 64 7.93 12.30 4.54
CA ARG A 64 8.82 11.61 3.62
C ARG A 64 10.20 12.29 3.58
N GLY A 65 11.24 11.51 3.32
CA GLY A 65 12.63 11.98 3.16
C GLY A 65 13.36 12.28 4.47
N ASN A 66 12.70 12.20 5.61
CA ASN A 66 13.34 12.42 6.91
C ASN A 66 14.01 11.15 7.42
N GLY A 67 15.15 11.31 8.11
CA GLY A 67 15.94 10.20 8.62
C GLY A 67 15.20 9.26 9.58
N TYR A 68 14.25 9.79 10.36
CA TYR A 68 13.43 8.96 11.26
C TYR A 68 12.49 8.01 10.52
N VAL A 69 12.04 8.35 9.29
CA VAL A 69 11.26 7.46 8.43
C VAL A 69 12.16 6.38 7.85
N ALA A 70 13.32 6.79 7.30
CA ALA A 70 14.30 5.87 6.74
C ALA A 70 14.80 4.84 7.77
N ALA A 71 15.02 5.26 9.02
CA ALA A 71 15.43 4.38 10.11
C ALA A 71 14.39 3.30 10.47
N LYS A 72 13.10 3.56 10.18
CA LYS A 72 12.02 2.61 10.48
C LYS A 72 11.60 1.75 9.29
N SER A 73 11.85 2.21 8.07
CA SER A 73 11.45 1.51 6.85
C SER A 73 12.54 1.60 5.77
N PRO A 74 13.32 0.53 5.56
CA PRO A 74 14.26 0.45 4.45
C PRO A 74 13.60 0.64 3.07
N SER A 75 12.36 0.15 2.88
CA SER A 75 11.61 0.38 1.64
C SER A 75 11.31 1.86 1.42
N ALA A 76 10.90 2.59 2.47
CA ALA A 76 10.68 4.03 2.38
C ALA A 76 11.98 4.79 2.07
N ALA A 77 13.11 4.38 2.64
CA ALA A 77 14.43 4.95 2.32
C ALA A 77 14.79 4.73 0.85
N ARG A 78 14.63 3.51 0.34
CA ARG A 78 14.90 3.14 -1.05
C ARG A 78 14.00 3.91 -2.04
N CYS A 79 12.75 4.12 -1.69
CA CYS A 79 11.75 4.81 -2.53
C CYS A 79 11.81 6.34 -2.43
N THR A 80 12.76 6.90 -1.69
CA THR A 80 12.96 8.34 -1.55
C THR A 80 14.11 8.81 -2.44
N ARG A 81 13.86 9.70 -3.38
CA ARG A 81 14.85 10.27 -4.33
C ARG A 81 15.21 11.70 -4.01
N THR A 82 14.20 12.51 -3.70
CA THR A 82 14.41 13.94 -3.46
C THR A 82 14.68 14.21 -1.98
N PRO A 83 15.46 15.27 -1.66
CA PRO A 83 15.72 15.65 -0.28
C PRO A 83 14.45 16.00 0.49
N THR A 84 14.55 16.04 1.81
CA THR A 84 13.49 16.54 2.70
C THR A 84 12.96 17.89 2.22
N GLY A 85 11.64 18.06 2.21
CA GLY A 85 10.99 19.29 1.74
C GLY A 85 10.72 19.35 0.24
N HIS A 86 11.18 18.39 -0.55
CA HIS A 86 10.89 18.28 -1.98
C HIS A 86 9.87 17.16 -2.19
N PRO A 87 8.64 17.44 -2.58
CA PRO A 87 7.60 16.43 -2.68
C PRO A 87 7.89 15.41 -3.79
N GLU A 88 7.48 14.18 -3.53
CA GLU A 88 7.38 13.10 -4.51
C GLU A 88 5.95 12.58 -4.50
N ALA A 89 5.47 12.08 -5.64
CA ALA A 89 4.10 11.64 -5.76
C ALA A 89 3.95 10.46 -6.73
N PHE A 90 2.90 10.49 -7.54
CA PHE A 90 2.44 9.41 -8.38
C PHE A 90 3.49 8.92 -9.39
N PHE A 91 4.19 9.83 -10.06
CA PHE A 91 5.21 9.46 -11.05
C PHE A 91 6.41 8.76 -10.42
N GLU A 92 6.88 9.26 -9.28
CA GLU A 92 7.98 8.66 -8.55
C GLU A 92 7.59 7.30 -7.97
N ALA A 93 6.33 7.12 -7.55
CA ALA A 93 5.81 5.84 -7.08
C ALA A 93 5.83 4.78 -8.19
N PHE A 94 5.38 5.11 -9.41
CA PHE A 94 5.50 4.22 -10.57
C PHE A 94 6.96 3.96 -10.93
N ALA A 95 7.79 4.99 -10.93
CA ALA A 95 9.22 4.84 -11.22
C ALA A 95 9.92 3.89 -10.22
N ASN A 96 9.47 3.82 -8.96
CA ASN A 96 10.01 2.87 -7.98
C ASN A 96 9.78 1.42 -8.41
N ASN A 97 8.58 1.08 -8.90
CA ASN A 97 8.28 -0.26 -9.41
C ASN A 97 9.19 -0.64 -10.58
N TYR A 98 9.36 0.26 -11.55
CA TYR A 98 10.27 0.02 -12.69
C TYR A 98 11.73 -0.09 -12.28
N CYS A 99 12.20 0.72 -11.32
CA CYS A 99 13.56 0.63 -10.79
C CYS A 99 13.79 -0.75 -10.13
N ASN A 100 12.89 -1.20 -9.28
CA ASN A 100 12.99 -2.48 -8.61
C ASN A 100 12.97 -3.64 -9.61
N PHE A 101 12.10 -3.58 -10.62
CA PHE A 101 12.06 -4.55 -11.70
C PHE A 101 13.40 -4.60 -12.48
N CYS A 102 13.92 -3.44 -12.88
CA CYS A 102 15.20 -3.35 -13.58
C CYS A 102 16.36 -3.85 -12.74
N ASP A 103 16.40 -3.53 -11.44
CA ASP A 103 17.45 -3.99 -10.53
C ASP A 103 17.38 -5.49 -10.32
N THR A 104 16.18 -6.07 -10.27
CA THR A 104 15.98 -7.52 -10.28
C THR A 104 16.57 -8.18 -11.54
N ILE A 105 16.35 -7.60 -12.72
CA ILE A 105 16.94 -8.09 -13.97
C ILE A 105 18.47 -8.00 -13.91
N ARG A 106 19.01 -6.85 -13.51
CA ARG A 106 20.47 -6.64 -13.39
C ARG A 106 21.12 -7.65 -12.44
N ALA A 107 20.50 -7.90 -11.29
CA ALA A 107 20.98 -8.90 -10.35
C ALA A 107 21.04 -10.30 -10.98
N ARG A 108 19.98 -10.72 -11.70
CA ARG A 108 19.92 -12.00 -12.40
C ARG A 108 20.96 -12.11 -13.52
N MET A 109 21.12 -11.07 -14.33
CA MET A 109 22.15 -11.02 -15.37
C MET A 109 23.57 -11.15 -14.77
N ALA A 110 23.80 -10.57 -13.60
CA ALA A 110 25.05 -10.71 -12.84
C ALA A 110 25.15 -12.06 -12.08
N LYS A 111 24.21 -12.99 -12.30
CA LYS A 111 24.11 -14.29 -11.59
C LYS A 111 24.01 -14.15 -10.06
N LYS A 112 23.47 -13.04 -9.57
CA LYS A 112 23.19 -12.76 -8.16
C LYS A 112 21.72 -13.00 -7.83
N LYS A 113 21.44 -13.41 -6.60
CA LYS A 113 20.08 -13.48 -6.09
C LYS A 113 19.59 -12.04 -5.79
N PRO A 114 18.46 -11.59 -6.34
CA PRO A 114 17.89 -10.30 -5.98
C PRO A 114 17.58 -10.23 -4.49
N THR A 115 17.73 -9.05 -3.91
CA THR A 115 17.35 -8.76 -2.52
C THR A 115 15.83 -8.60 -2.39
N ALA A 116 15.32 -8.64 -1.16
CA ALA A 116 13.90 -8.42 -0.91
C ALA A 116 13.43 -7.01 -1.36
N LEU A 117 14.29 -5.99 -1.24
CA LEU A 117 13.98 -4.63 -1.69
C LEU A 117 13.96 -4.49 -3.23
N GLU A 118 14.78 -5.26 -3.94
CA GLU A 118 14.76 -5.31 -5.41
C GLU A 118 13.53 -6.08 -5.93
N LEU A 119 12.98 -6.99 -5.13
CA LEU A 119 11.77 -7.76 -5.45
C LEU A 119 10.48 -7.07 -4.99
N ASP A 120 10.57 -5.86 -4.42
CA ASP A 120 9.44 -5.10 -3.89
C ASP A 120 8.67 -4.38 -5.02
N PHE A 121 8.04 -5.17 -5.86
CA PHE A 121 7.10 -4.73 -6.91
C PHE A 121 6.06 -5.81 -7.17
N PRO A 122 4.85 -5.46 -7.65
CA PRO A 122 3.79 -6.42 -7.93
C PRO A 122 4.20 -7.46 -8.97
N GLY A 123 4.10 -8.73 -8.61
CA GLY A 123 4.39 -9.86 -9.49
C GLY A 123 3.12 -10.56 -9.99
N VAL A 124 3.30 -11.63 -10.77
CA VAL A 124 2.19 -12.44 -11.31
C VAL A 124 1.28 -12.97 -10.20
N ILE A 125 1.85 -13.39 -9.07
CA ILE A 125 1.07 -13.93 -7.95
C ILE A 125 0.18 -12.86 -7.33
N ASP A 126 0.65 -11.62 -7.25
CA ASP A 126 -0.15 -10.49 -6.75
C ASP A 126 -1.31 -10.18 -7.70
N GLY A 127 -1.07 -10.25 -9.01
CA GLY A 127 -2.12 -10.14 -10.03
C GLY A 127 -3.17 -11.26 -9.90
N VAL A 128 -2.74 -12.51 -9.70
CA VAL A 128 -3.65 -13.65 -9.48
C VAL A 128 -4.48 -13.46 -8.21
N ARG A 129 -3.87 -12.98 -7.12
CA ARG A 129 -4.59 -12.67 -5.87
C ARG A 129 -5.63 -11.57 -6.08
N GLY A 130 -5.26 -10.49 -6.80
CA GLY A 130 -6.19 -9.41 -7.14
C GLY A 130 -7.40 -9.91 -7.91
N MET A 131 -7.18 -10.73 -8.95
CA MET A 131 -8.28 -11.32 -9.73
C MET A 131 -9.16 -12.27 -8.91
N LYS A 132 -8.57 -13.10 -8.06
CA LYS A 132 -9.34 -13.95 -7.12
C LYS A 132 -10.20 -13.12 -6.18
N PHE A 133 -9.65 -12.01 -5.65
CA PHE A 133 -10.41 -11.12 -4.78
C PHE A 133 -11.61 -10.52 -5.51
N ILE A 134 -11.42 -9.97 -6.71
CA ILE A 134 -12.50 -9.39 -7.51
C ILE A 134 -13.59 -10.43 -7.79
N ASN A 135 -13.22 -11.63 -8.25
CA ASN A 135 -14.17 -12.70 -8.52
C ASN A 135 -14.94 -13.11 -7.24
N ALA A 136 -14.23 -13.26 -6.11
CA ALA A 136 -14.89 -13.60 -4.85
C ALA A 136 -15.87 -12.52 -4.37
N VAL A 137 -15.59 -11.24 -4.61
CA VAL A 137 -16.51 -10.13 -4.30
C VAL A 137 -17.75 -10.20 -5.19
N CYS A 138 -17.61 -10.42 -6.50
CA CYS A 138 -18.73 -10.59 -7.42
C CYS A 138 -19.61 -11.80 -7.04
N ASP A 139 -18.99 -12.96 -6.85
CA ASP A 139 -19.67 -14.19 -6.44
C ASP A 139 -20.40 -14.03 -5.08
N SER A 140 -19.80 -13.30 -4.14
CA SER A 140 -20.42 -12.99 -2.85
C SER A 140 -21.70 -12.17 -3.05
N SER A 141 -21.62 -11.12 -3.85
CA SER A 141 -22.75 -10.22 -4.15
C SER A 141 -23.88 -10.96 -4.85
N GLU A 142 -23.58 -11.74 -5.89
CA GLU A 142 -24.57 -12.50 -6.66
C GLU A 142 -25.29 -13.56 -5.82
N GLN A 143 -24.63 -14.09 -4.79
CA GLN A 143 -25.18 -15.11 -3.90
C GLN A 143 -25.81 -14.53 -2.61
N GLY A 144 -26.07 -13.23 -2.57
CA GLY A 144 -26.73 -12.58 -1.43
C GLY A 144 -25.79 -12.18 -0.30
N ASN A 145 -24.55 -11.74 -0.65
CA ASN A 145 -23.53 -11.25 0.29
C ASN A 145 -23.02 -12.30 1.26
N VAL A 146 -22.77 -13.50 0.79
CA VAL A 146 -22.24 -14.60 1.60
C VAL A 146 -20.70 -14.53 1.72
N TRP A 147 -20.15 -15.04 2.81
CA TRP A 147 -18.70 -15.14 2.97
C TRP A 147 -18.08 -16.10 1.96
N LYS A 148 -17.05 -15.61 1.24
CA LYS A 148 -16.26 -16.40 0.29
C LYS A 148 -14.84 -16.57 0.81
N LYS A 149 -14.31 -17.78 0.71
CA LYS A 149 -12.89 -18.06 0.97
C LYS A 149 -12.10 -17.92 -0.33
N MET A 150 -10.97 -17.23 -0.26
CA MET A 150 -10.05 -17.04 -1.39
C MET A 150 -8.86 -18.02 -1.32
#